data_3fd2f0b174bc2ddb7a8b72cc23a9b305
#
_entry.id   3fd2f0b174bc2ddb7a8b72cc23a9b305
#
_cell.length_a   1.000
_cell.length_b   1.000
_cell.length_c   1.000
_cell.angle_alpha   90.00
_cell.angle_beta   90.00
_cell.angle_gamma   90.00
#
_symmetry.space_group_name_H-M   'P 1'
#
loop_
_entity.id
_entity.type
_entity.pdbx_description
1 polymer ?
#
loop_
_entity_poly.entity_id
_entity_poly.type
_entity_poly.pdbx_seq_one_letter_code
_entity_poly.pdbx_strand_id
1 'polypeptide(L)'
;MTAPQRHPFVSIDFRNIDLETWLAVITRDGYLMVMEPVSPDTLADWQPLDEFRVCSTPQRGEETSFKVQFHHDPTDITHSVLPSWDRKSLSLVVAAMDSVKVYRTDANRRFYHAIELSGHGGLVRDISWANGSVRGYDLIASGCKDGFVRIFEVYTSISSSGSQNGNNDKHAQPVAQSPSVRATTQSGIGSALASRAPMSMSNRSTGGDSQFKHLSKLVACIDSKHLDVWQVGFSYAGKS
;
A
#
# COMPACT_ATOMS: atom_id res chain seq x y z
N MET A 1 29.69 15.83 -14.47
CA MET A 1 28.65 15.16 -13.69
C MET A 1 27.63 16.22 -13.30
N THR A 2 26.42 16.18 -13.84
CA THR A 2 25.33 17.09 -13.49
C THR A 2 24.85 16.68 -12.10
N ALA A 3 24.81 17.63 -11.16
CA ALA A 3 24.26 17.38 -9.84
C ALA A 3 22.80 16.88 -9.98
N PRO A 4 22.38 15.86 -9.23
CA PRO A 4 21.02 15.38 -9.31
C PRO A 4 20.06 16.52 -9.00
N GLN A 5 19.04 16.71 -9.84
CA GLN A 5 17.99 17.70 -9.59
C GLN A 5 17.36 17.37 -8.25
N ARG A 6 17.53 18.25 -7.26
CA ARG A 6 16.92 18.12 -5.94
C ARG A 6 15.50 18.66 -6.03
N HIS A 7 14.53 17.76 -5.97
CA HIS A 7 13.14 18.15 -5.82
C HIS A 7 12.83 18.43 -4.34
N PRO A 8 12.00 19.42 -4.02
CA PRO A 8 11.65 19.72 -2.63
C PRO A 8 10.88 18.56 -1.99
N PHE A 9 11.14 18.29 -0.72
CA PHE A 9 10.31 17.46 0.12
C PHE A 9 8.98 18.16 0.39
N VAL A 10 7.88 17.43 0.27
CA VAL A 10 6.52 17.96 0.42
C VAL A 10 5.75 17.34 1.57
N SER A 11 6.15 16.18 2.01
CA SER A 11 5.60 15.53 3.21
C SER A 11 6.65 14.67 3.88
N ILE A 12 6.54 14.55 5.19
CA ILE A 12 7.46 13.84 6.06
C ILE A 12 6.67 13.22 7.20
N ASP A 13 7.05 12.01 7.60
CA ASP A 13 6.51 11.36 8.81
C ASP A 13 7.57 10.50 9.49
N PHE A 14 7.45 10.34 10.81
CA PHE A 14 8.34 9.54 11.63
C PHE A 14 7.60 8.38 12.28
N ARG A 15 8.28 7.26 12.44
CA ARG A 15 7.82 6.16 13.28
C ARG A 15 8.92 5.74 14.24
N ASN A 16 8.55 5.65 15.53
CA ASN A 16 9.43 5.14 16.58
C ASN A 16 8.82 3.86 17.15
N ILE A 17 9.61 2.80 17.23
CA ILE A 17 9.26 1.56 17.90
C ILE A 17 10.46 1.17 18.75
N ASP A 18 10.25 1.07 20.06
CA ASP A 18 11.31 0.83 21.02
C ASP A 18 12.47 1.84 20.89
N LEU A 19 13.65 1.38 20.47
CA LEU A 19 14.83 2.22 20.22
C LEU A 19 15.10 2.48 18.74
N GLU A 20 14.21 2.02 17.86
CA GLU A 20 14.38 2.19 16.41
C GLU A 20 13.49 3.31 15.88
N THR A 21 14.05 4.12 15.01
CA THR A 21 13.38 5.26 14.39
C THR A 21 13.46 5.16 12.87
N TRP A 22 12.37 5.44 12.20
CA TRP A 22 12.32 5.53 10.75
C TRP A 22 11.74 6.87 10.33
N LEU A 23 12.23 7.35 9.21
CA LEU A 23 11.81 8.60 8.58
C LEU A 23 11.34 8.30 7.16
N ALA A 24 10.11 8.64 6.84
CA ALA A 24 9.60 8.62 5.48
C ALA A 24 9.50 10.05 4.95
N VAL A 25 10.01 10.28 3.75
CA VAL A 25 9.94 11.56 3.05
C VAL A 25 9.50 11.35 1.61
N ILE A 26 8.66 12.24 1.11
CA ILE A 26 8.23 12.22 -0.28
C ILE A 26 8.53 13.55 -0.95
N THR A 27 9.04 13.50 -2.17
CA THR A 27 9.37 14.67 -2.97
C THR A 27 8.23 15.06 -3.90
N ARG A 28 8.26 16.30 -4.40
CA ARG A 28 7.25 16.83 -5.31
C ARG A 28 7.16 16.06 -6.65
N ASP A 29 8.16 15.30 -7.02
CA ASP A 29 8.16 14.48 -8.24
C ASP A 29 7.72 13.02 -8.00
N GLY A 30 7.18 12.73 -6.79
CA GLY A 30 6.65 11.42 -6.44
C GLY A 30 7.72 10.38 -6.10
N TYR A 31 8.89 10.81 -5.62
CA TYR A 31 9.94 9.91 -5.13
C TYR A 31 9.85 9.79 -3.62
N LEU A 32 9.59 8.57 -3.15
CA LEU A 32 9.49 8.22 -1.74
C LEU A 32 10.82 7.61 -1.28
N MET A 33 11.32 8.10 -0.16
CA MET A 33 12.48 7.54 0.54
C MET A 33 12.08 7.20 1.96
N VAL A 34 12.44 6.01 2.41
CA VAL A 34 12.34 5.60 3.81
C VAL A 34 13.76 5.41 4.32
N MET A 35 14.07 6.08 5.40
CA MET A 35 15.41 6.14 5.97
C MET A 35 15.43 5.63 7.41
N GLU A 36 16.58 5.10 7.80
CA GLU A 36 16.89 4.74 9.19
C GLU A 36 18.19 5.43 9.62
N PRO A 37 18.36 5.74 10.90
CA PRO A 37 19.58 6.34 11.39
C PRO A 37 20.75 5.35 11.31
N VAL A 38 21.93 5.86 10.95
CA VAL A 38 23.18 5.06 10.97
C VAL A 38 23.52 4.68 12.40
N SER A 39 23.29 5.58 13.35
CA SER A 39 23.43 5.35 14.78
C SER A 39 22.14 5.75 15.49
N PRO A 40 21.44 4.79 16.13
CA PRO A 40 20.19 5.07 16.85
C PRO A 40 20.34 6.13 17.96
N ASP A 41 21.50 6.20 18.58
CA ASP A 41 21.74 7.08 19.72
C ASP A 41 21.88 8.56 19.33
N THR A 42 22.36 8.85 18.14
CA THR A 42 22.71 10.22 17.73
C THR A 42 21.72 10.86 16.78
N LEU A 43 21.01 10.07 15.97
CA LEU A 43 20.09 10.53 14.90
C LEU A 43 20.70 11.60 13.96
N ALA A 44 22.04 11.68 13.92
CA ALA A 44 22.76 12.69 13.15
C ALA A 44 22.81 12.35 11.66
N ASP A 45 23.07 11.08 11.37
CA ASP A 45 23.26 10.58 10.02
C ASP A 45 22.19 9.53 9.68
N TRP A 46 21.65 9.62 8.48
CA TRP A 46 20.59 8.76 7.99
C TRP A 46 21.01 8.03 6.71
N GLN A 47 20.63 6.77 6.60
CA GLN A 47 20.84 5.95 5.42
C GLN A 47 19.49 5.48 4.84
N PRO A 48 19.38 5.32 3.51
CA PRO A 48 18.17 4.83 2.90
C PRO A 48 17.95 3.34 3.23
N LEU A 49 16.79 3.02 3.78
CA LEU A 49 16.29 1.66 3.91
C LEU A 49 15.71 1.17 2.58
N ASP A 50 14.86 1.99 1.98
CA ASP A 50 14.29 1.75 0.65
C ASP A 50 13.91 3.06 -0.02
N GLU A 51 13.92 3.06 -1.36
CA GLU A 51 13.56 4.23 -2.16
C GLU A 51 12.93 3.83 -3.49
N PHE A 52 11.84 4.49 -3.86
CA PHE A 52 11.11 4.19 -5.10
C PHE A 52 10.15 5.31 -5.51
N ARG A 53 9.67 5.26 -6.76
CA ARG A 53 8.61 6.15 -7.24
C ARG A 53 7.23 5.57 -6.94
N VAL A 54 6.34 6.43 -6.43
CA VAL A 54 4.94 6.07 -6.11
C VAL A 54 3.97 6.39 -7.24
N CYS A 55 4.35 7.29 -8.15
CA CYS A 55 3.59 7.65 -9.35
C CYS A 55 4.53 8.08 -10.49
N SER A 56 3.98 8.36 -11.67
CA SER A 56 4.68 9.06 -12.75
C SER A 56 5.10 10.46 -12.30
N THR A 57 6.21 10.96 -12.82
CA THR A 57 6.65 12.32 -12.52
C THR A 57 5.62 13.32 -13.04
N PRO A 58 5.06 14.18 -12.17
CA PRO A 58 4.13 15.23 -12.60
C PRO A 58 4.78 16.18 -13.62
N GLN A 59 3.96 16.77 -14.47
CA GLN A 59 4.43 17.74 -15.43
C GLN A 59 4.86 19.05 -14.75
N ARG A 60 5.75 19.78 -15.43
CA ARG A 60 6.19 21.09 -14.93
C ARG A 60 5.01 22.08 -14.92
N GLY A 61 4.72 22.63 -13.73
CA GLY A 61 3.59 23.54 -13.54
C GLY A 61 2.28 22.85 -13.19
N GLU A 62 2.23 21.53 -13.20
CA GLU A 62 1.08 20.77 -12.72
C GLU A 62 0.90 20.96 -11.21
N GLU A 63 -0.35 21.10 -10.79
CA GLU A 63 -0.70 21.08 -9.36
C GLU A 63 -0.43 19.68 -8.80
N THR A 64 0.29 19.60 -7.70
CA THR A 64 0.67 18.32 -7.11
C THR A 64 0.20 18.21 -5.68
N SER A 65 -0.11 17.00 -5.27
CA SER A 65 -0.43 16.67 -3.89
C SER A 65 0.20 15.35 -3.51
N PHE A 66 0.99 15.38 -2.43
CA PHE A 66 1.67 14.21 -1.91
C PHE A 66 1.63 14.24 -0.38
N LYS A 67 1.28 13.12 0.21
CA LYS A 67 1.31 12.90 1.66
C LYS A 67 1.84 11.51 1.95
N VAL A 68 2.57 11.38 3.04
CA VAL A 68 3.03 10.09 3.56
C VAL A 68 2.72 10.02 5.04
N GLN A 69 2.29 8.85 5.49
CA GLN A 69 2.11 8.58 6.91
C GLN A 69 2.43 7.11 7.22
N PHE A 70 3.17 6.90 8.31
CA PHE A 70 3.35 5.57 8.86
C PHE A 70 2.10 5.09 9.60
N HIS A 71 1.94 3.81 9.66
CA HIS A 71 1.03 3.20 10.62
C HIS A 71 1.66 3.26 12.02
N HIS A 72 1.01 3.99 12.92
CA HIS A 72 1.46 4.22 14.30
C HIS A 72 0.69 3.34 15.29
N ASP A 73 0.62 2.05 15.06
CA ASP A 73 -0.02 1.17 16.04
C ASP A 73 0.94 0.85 17.19
N PRO A 74 0.68 1.34 18.40
CA PRO A 74 1.48 1.01 19.58
C PRO A 74 1.15 -0.36 20.17
N THR A 75 0.08 -1.00 19.71
CA THR A 75 -0.39 -2.25 20.32
C THR A 75 -0.11 -3.46 19.45
N ASP A 76 0.45 -4.49 20.05
CA ASP A 76 0.79 -5.79 19.49
C ASP A 76 -0.42 -6.61 18.98
N ILE A 77 -1.56 -5.97 18.68
CA ILE A 77 -2.79 -6.67 18.29
C ILE A 77 -2.60 -7.43 16.98
N THR A 78 -1.87 -6.82 16.04
CA THR A 78 -1.53 -7.48 14.78
C THR A 78 -0.65 -8.71 15.02
N HIS A 79 0.24 -8.68 16.03
CA HIS A 79 1.10 -9.81 16.41
C HIS A 79 0.33 -10.94 17.06
N SER A 80 -0.70 -10.65 17.85
CA SER A 80 -1.53 -11.69 18.47
C SER A 80 -2.41 -12.41 17.45
N VAL A 81 -2.79 -11.73 16.36
CA VAL A 81 -3.61 -12.29 15.28
C VAL A 81 -2.75 -12.91 14.16
N LEU A 82 -1.57 -12.36 13.93
CA LEU A 82 -0.63 -12.78 12.86
C LEU A 82 0.76 -13.07 13.47
N PRO A 83 0.96 -14.21 14.13
CA PRO A 83 2.20 -14.53 14.85
C PRO A 83 3.45 -14.58 13.96
N SER A 84 3.31 -14.64 12.64
CA SER A 84 4.42 -14.57 11.68
C SER A 84 4.77 -13.14 11.25
N TRP A 85 4.06 -12.13 11.74
CA TRP A 85 4.35 -10.73 11.41
C TRP A 85 5.52 -10.23 12.27
N ASP A 86 6.56 -9.75 11.63
CA ASP A 86 7.70 -9.15 12.33
C ASP A 86 7.28 -7.82 12.98
N ARG A 87 7.61 -7.61 14.26
CA ARG A 87 7.41 -6.33 14.99
C ARG A 87 8.07 -5.14 14.28
N LYS A 88 9.14 -5.38 13.53
CA LYS A 88 9.86 -4.38 12.72
C LYS A 88 9.24 -4.15 11.34
N SER A 89 8.15 -4.83 11.03
CA SER A 89 7.43 -4.62 9.78
C SER A 89 6.84 -3.22 9.74
N LEU A 90 7.18 -2.50 8.67
CA LEU A 90 6.71 -1.14 8.46
C LEU A 90 5.52 -1.12 7.50
N SER A 91 4.57 -0.25 7.78
CA SER A 91 3.45 0.04 6.89
C SER A 91 3.33 1.53 6.68
N LEU A 92 3.09 1.93 5.44
CA LEU A 92 2.93 3.31 5.01
C LEU A 92 1.63 3.47 4.23
N VAL A 93 0.93 4.56 4.42
CA VAL A 93 -0.05 5.06 3.46
C VAL A 93 0.53 6.27 2.75
N VAL A 94 0.36 6.33 1.44
CA VAL A 94 0.88 7.39 0.59
C VAL A 94 -0.24 7.90 -0.30
N ALA A 95 -0.56 9.18 -0.19
CA ALA A 95 -1.32 9.88 -1.21
C ALA A 95 -0.33 10.41 -2.26
N ALA A 96 -0.59 10.09 -3.51
CA ALA A 96 0.19 10.50 -4.66
C ALA A 96 -0.76 10.95 -5.77
N MET A 97 -0.88 12.26 -5.93
CA MET A 97 -1.81 12.89 -6.86
C MET A 97 -3.26 12.54 -6.52
N ASP A 98 -3.93 11.75 -7.36
CA ASP A 98 -5.32 11.29 -7.22
C ASP A 98 -5.45 9.87 -6.68
N SER A 99 -4.35 9.23 -6.31
CA SER A 99 -4.34 7.86 -5.78
C SER A 99 -3.86 7.79 -4.34
N VAL A 100 -4.37 6.82 -3.60
CA VAL A 100 -3.91 6.47 -2.25
C VAL A 100 -3.47 5.02 -2.24
N LYS A 101 -2.25 4.77 -1.81
CA LYS A 101 -1.62 3.44 -1.82
C LYS A 101 -1.10 3.08 -0.43
N VAL A 102 -1.30 1.85 -0.04
CA VAL A 102 -0.69 1.27 1.17
C VAL A 102 0.50 0.44 0.75
N TYR A 103 1.62 0.68 1.38
CA TYR A 103 2.85 -0.07 1.22
C TYR A 103 3.18 -0.79 2.51
N ARG A 104 3.73 -2.00 2.40
CA ARG A 104 4.19 -2.80 3.53
C ARG A 104 5.57 -3.38 3.22
N THR A 105 6.36 -3.67 4.25
CA THR A 105 7.66 -4.33 4.08
C THR A 105 7.51 -5.83 4.00
N ASP A 106 8.32 -6.45 3.14
CA ASP A 106 8.54 -7.89 3.09
C ASP A 106 9.58 -8.34 4.14
N ALA A 107 9.90 -9.64 4.15
CA ALA A 107 10.90 -10.21 5.04
C ALA A 107 12.32 -9.63 4.85
N ASN A 108 12.60 -9.02 3.69
CA ASN A 108 13.86 -8.34 3.37
C ASN A 108 13.82 -6.85 3.69
N ARG A 109 12.76 -6.37 4.37
CA ARG A 109 12.53 -4.96 4.71
C ARG A 109 12.38 -4.05 3.47
N ARG A 110 11.98 -4.62 2.31
CA ARG A 110 11.67 -3.87 1.09
C ARG A 110 10.18 -3.60 1.01
N PHE A 111 9.82 -2.36 0.66
CA PHE A 111 8.44 -1.97 0.51
C PHE A 111 7.82 -2.53 -0.77
N TYR A 112 6.66 -3.14 -0.67
CA TYR A 112 5.82 -3.55 -1.78
C TYR A 112 4.47 -2.85 -1.72
N HIS A 113 3.84 -2.67 -2.88
CA HIS A 113 2.49 -2.15 -2.99
C HIS A 113 1.50 -3.21 -2.51
N ALA A 114 0.89 -3.00 -1.35
CA ALA A 114 -0.04 -3.94 -0.74
C ALA A 114 -1.46 -3.75 -1.26
N ILE A 115 -1.95 -2.50 -1.34
CA ILE A 115 -3.32 -2.21 -1.76
C ILE A 115 -3.44 -0.77 -2.24
N GLU A 116 -4.36 -0.53 -3.18
CA GLU A 116 -4.77 0.78 -3.64
C GLU A 116 -6.19 1.11 -3.15
N LEU A 117 -6.35 2.29 -2.58
CA LEU A 117 -7.63 2.81 -2.11
C LEU A 117 -8.20 3.72 -3.20
N SER A 118 -9.15 3.23 -3.96
CA SER A 118 -9.69 3.88 -5.15
C SER A 118 -10.94 4.72 -4.87
N GLY A 119 -11.35 5.52 -5.89
CA GLY A 119 -12.59 6.26 -5.88
C GLY A 119 -12.44 7.78 -5.72
N HIS A 120 -11.19 8.30 -5.75
CA HIS A 120 -10.93 9.74 -5.71
C HIS A 120 -11.14 10.37 -7.08
N GLY A 121 -11.89 11.49 -7.12
CA GLY A 121 -12.18 12.25 -8.35
C GLY A 121 -11.25 13.45 -8.58
N GLY A 122 -10.18 13.59 -7.77
CA GLY A 122 -9.23 14.69 -7.85
C GLY A 122 -8.02 14.45 -6.95
N LEU A 123 -7.20 15.48 -6.78
CA LEU A 123 -6.00 15.40 -5.94
C LEU A 123 -6.35 15.07 -4.49
N VAL A 124 -5.70 14.06 -3.95
CA VAL A 124 -5.81 13.73 -2.52
C VAL A 124 -4.92 14.67 -1.73
N ARG A 125 -5.55 15.51 -0.90
CA ARG A 125 -4.86 16.56 -0.14
C ARG A 125 -4.23 16.06 1.13
N ASP A 126 -4.92 15.14 1.79
CA ASP A 126 -4.47 14.63 3.08
C ASP A 126 -4.96 13.20 3.30
N ILE A 127 -4.23 12.49 4.14
CA ILE A 127 -4.53 11.13 4.58
C ILE A 127 -4.32 11.02 6.08
N SER A 128 -5.08 10.16 6.70
CA SER A 128 -4.89 9.83 8.11
C SER A 128 -5.12 8.34 8.33
N TRP A 129 -4.17 7.71 9.02
CA TRP A 129 -4.28 6.34 9.48
C TRP A 129 -4.69 6.36 10.96
N ALA A 130 -5.83 5.77 11.28
CA ALA A 130 -6.28 5.68 12.66
C ALA A 130 -5.34 4.80 13.47
N ASN A 131 -5.18 5.14 14.74
CA ASN A 131 -4.49 4.26 15.67
C ASN A 131 -5.25 2.92 15.77
N GLY A 132 -4.50 1.84 15.97
CA GLY A 132 -4.95 0.47 15.83
C GLY A 132 -6.28 0.14 16.48
N SER A 133 -7.03 -0.70 15.80
CA SER A 133 -8.36 -1.15 16.19
C SER A 133 -8.30 -2.59 16.69
N VAL A 134 -8.89 -2.84 17.86
CA VAL A 134 -9.15 -4.21 18.38
C VAL A 134 -10.04 -5.06 17.47
N ARG A 135 -10.61 -4.45 16.40
CA ARG A 135 -11.55 -5.10 15.49
C ARG A 135 -10.88 -5.92 14.39
N GLY A 136 -9.54 -5.93 14.31
CA GLY A 136 -8.78 -6.70 13.31
C GLY A 136 -8.74 -6.09 11.92
N TYR A 137 -9.03 -4.78 11.80
CA TYR A 137 -8.86 -4.01 10.59
C TYR A 137 -8.33 -2.60 10.90
N ASP A 138 -7.64 -2.02 9.95
CA ASP A 138 -7.17 -0.65 10.01
C ASP A 138 -8.19 0.29 9.38
N LEU A 139 -8.24 1.54 9.86
CA LEU A 139 -9.04 2.60 9.25
C LEU A 139 -8.11 3.65 8.65
N ILE A 140 -8.38 4.01 7.39
CA ILE A 140 -7.67 5.08 6.69
C ILE A 140 -8.71 6.08 6.19
N ALA A 141 -8.51 7.36 6.51
CA ALA A 141 -9.30 8.46 5.96
C ALA A 141 -8.48 9.20 4.90
N SER A 142 -9.16 9.70 3.87
CA SER A 142 -8.57 10.56 2.85
C SER A 142 -9.44 11.79 2.60
N GLY A 143 -8.83 12.96 2.49
CA GLY A 143 -9.45 14.21 2.07
C GLY A 143 -9.04 14.55 0.64
N CYS A 144 -10.01 14.87 -0.20
CA CYS A 144 -9.80 15.04 -1.63
C CYS A 144 -10.28 16.40 -2.14
N LYS A 145 -9.66 16.87 -3.22
CA LYS A 145 -10.06 18.07 -3.95
C LYS A 145 -11.46 17.96 -4.58
N ASP A 146 -12.02 16.75 -4.67
CA ASP A 146 -13.39 16.53 -5.11
C ASP A 146 -14.45 16.86 -4.05
N GLY A 147 -14.03 17.35 -2.87
CA GLY A 147 -14.92 17.75 -1.78
C GLY A 147 -15.37 16.61 -0.88
N PHE A 148 -14.89 15.39 -1.10
CA PHE A 148 -15.28 14.23 -0.29
C PHE A 148 -14.19 13.80 0.67
N VAL A 149 -14.61 13.36 1.87
CA VAL A 149 -13.84 12.56 2.79
C VAL A 149 -14.23 11.10 2.61
N ARG A 150 -13.25 10.23 2.40
CA ARG A 150 -13.46 8.79 2.27
C ARG A 150 -12.82 8.06 3.42
N ILE A 151 -13.52 7.05 3.95
CA ILE A 151 -13.00 6.19 5.02
C ILE A 151 -12.98 4.77 4.50
N PHE A 152 -11.83 4.14 4.64
CA PHE A 152 -11.59 2.77 4.18
C PHE A 152 -11.25 1.88 5.37
N GLU A 153 -11.82 0.67 5.38
CA GLU A 153 -11.33 -0.45 6.17
C GLU A 153 -10.28 -1.20 5.36
N VAL A 154 -9.15 -1.49 5.98
CA VAL A 154 -8.05 -2.28 5.39
C VAL A 154 -7.85 -3.54 6.20
N TYR A 155 -7.92 -4.68 5.54
CA TYR A 155 -7.79 -6.00 6.14
C TYR A 155 -6.51 -6.67 5.66
N THR A 156 -5.84 -7.37 6.57
CA THR A 156 -4.72 -8.24 6.24
C THR A 156 -5.03 -9.63 6.78
N SER A 157 -4.97 -10.63 5.92
CA SER A 157 -5.18 -12.02 6.28
C SER A 157 -4.04 -12.90 5.77
N ILE A 158 -3.77 -13.99 6.46
CA ILE A 158 -2.82 -15.00 5.98
C ILE A 158 -3.47 -15.75 4.82
N SER A 159 -2.78 -15.82 3.68
CA SER A 159 -3.17 -16.70 2.59
C SER A 159 -2.94 -18.14 3.04
N SER A 160 -3.99 -18.86 3.39
CA SER A 160 -3.89 -20.31 3.59
C SER A 160 -3.58 -20.95 2.24
N SER A 161 -2.31 -21.10 1.89
CA SER A 161 -1.88 -21.92 0.79
C SER A 161 -2.27 -23.36 1.09
N GLY A 162 -3.35 -23.80 0.45
CA GLY A 162 -3.94 -25.08 0.31
C GLY A 162 -3.31 -26.26 1.04
N SER A 163 -3.92 -26.67 2.13
CA SER A 163 -4.00 -28.09 2.47
C SER A 163 -5.34 -28.61 1.94
N GLN A 164 -5.37 -28.99 0.66
CA GLN A 164 -6.37 -29.93 0.17
C GLN A 164 -5.97 -31.31 0.67
N ASN A 165 -6.30 -31.61 1.91
CA ASN A 165 -6.46 -33.00 2.34
C ASN A 165 -7.91 -33.38 2.12
N GLY A 166 -8.09 -34.21 1.09
CA GLY A 166 -9.35 -34.86 0.82
C GLY A 166 -9.77 -35.75 1.99
N ASN A 167 -10.99 -35.56 2.42
CA ASN A 167 -11.76 -36.63 3.02
C ASN A 167 -13.05 -36.81 2.20
N ASN A 168 -13.08 -37.98 1.57
CA ASN A 168 -14.24 -38.55 0.97
C ASN A 168 -15.37 -38.64 1.99
N ASP A 169 -16.52 -38.09 1.66
CA ASP A 169 -17.79 -38.69 2.07
C ASP A 169 -18.72 -38.70 0.86
N LYS A 170 -19.02 -39.96 0.48
CA LYS A 170 -19.95 -40.37 -0.57
C LYS A 170 -21.37 -40.09 -0.09
N HIS A 171 -22.19 -39.41 -0.89
CA HIS A 171 -23.58 -39.84 -1.13
C HIS A 171 -24.19 -39.18 -2.35
N ALA A 172 -24.57 -40.12 -3.28
CA ALA A 172 -25.72 -40.13 -4.19
C ALA A 172 -25.87 -39.05 -5.28
N GLN A 173 -25.75 -39.55 -6.50
CA GLN A 173 -26.26 -39.04 -7.78
C GLN A 173 -27.81 -38.94 -7.85
N PRO A 174 -28.43 -38.27 -8.91
CA PRO A 174 -28.33 -38.79 -10.30
C PRO A 174 -28.25 -37.70 -11.40
N VAL A 175 -27.47 -38.03 -12.41
CA VAL A 175 -27.65 -38.11 -13.89
C VAL A 175 -28.46 -37.00 -14.62
N ALA A 176 -27.80 -36.30 -15.54
CA ALA A 176 -28.27 -36.03 -16.90
C ALA A 176 -27.10 -35.69 -17.85
N GLN A 177 -27.18 -36.23 -19.05
CA GLN A 177 -26.16 -36.42 -20.09
C GLN A 177 -25.95 -35.22 -21.00
N SER A 178 -24.68 -34.98 -21.36
CA SER A 178 -23.97 -34.80 -22.66
C SER A 178 -24.54 -33.84 -23.74
N PRO A 179 -23.71 -33.38 -24.76
CA PRO A 179 -22.51 -33.97 -25.29
C PRO A 179 -21.32 -33.00 -25.59
N SER A 180 -20.20 -33.62 -25.86
CA SER A 180 -18.90 -33.18 -26.31
C SER A 180 -18.86 -32.35 -27.61
N VAL A 181 -17.93 -31.38 -27.68
CA VAL A 181 -17.27 -31.03 -28.96
C VAL A 181 -15.77 -30.87 -28.71
N ARG A 182 -15.06 -31.61 -29.53
CA ARG A 182 -13.62 -31.80 -29.64
C ARG A 182 -13.08 -30.76 -30.65
N ALA A 183 -12.03 -30.02 -30.32
CA ALA A 183 -11.18 -29.35 -31.32
C ALA A 183 -9.79 -29.15 -30.75
N THR A 184 -8.91 -29.94 -31.18
CA THR A 184 -7.69 -29.85 -32.02
C THR A 184 -6.66 -28.83 -31.60
N THR A 185 -5.53 -29.39 -31.19
CA THR A 185 -4.18 -28.82 -31.11
C THR A 185 -3.73 -28.21 -32.43
N GLN A 186 -3.16 -26.99 -32.35
CA GLN A 186 -2.16 -26.54 -33.30
C GLN A 186 -0.98 -25.90 -32.58
N SER A 187 0.15 -26.55 -32.72
CA SER A 187 1.48 -26.07 -32.43
C SER A 187 1.92 -25.09 -33.54
N GLY A 188 2.44 -23.95 -33.12
CA GLY A 188 3.04 -22.98 -34.03
C GLY A 188 4.27 -22.35 -33.38
N ILE A 189 5.44 -22.84 -33.75
CA ILE A 189 6.75 -22.24 -33.48
C ILE A 189 6.89 -21.05 -34.45
N GLY A 190 7.20 -19.87 -33.95
CA GLY A 190 7.44 -18.69 -34.78
C GLY A 190 8.17 -17.57 -34.04
N SER A 191 9.48 -17.57 -34.17
CA SER A 191 10.41 -16.46 -34.35
C SER A 191 10.41 -15.29 -33.37
N ALA A 192 11.49 -15.25 -32.62
CA ALA A 192 12.07 -14.08 -31.98
C ALA A 192 12.36 -12.97 -33.02
N LEU A 193 11.85 -11.78 -32.74
CA LEU A 193 12.46 -10.53 -33.22
C LEU A 193 12.42 -9.52 -32.05
N ALA A 194 13.62 -9.21 -31.60
CA ALA A 194 13.90 -8.21 -30.59
C ALA A 194 13.43 -6.84 -31.05
N SER A 195 12.46 -6.30 -30.36
CA SER A 195 12.18 -4.87 -30.35
C SER A 195 12.44 -4.38 -28.95
N ARG A 196 13.52 -3.63 -28.82
CA ARG A 196 13.95 -2.93 -27.61
C ARG A 196 12.90 -1.87 -27.30
N ALA A 197 11.91 -2.23 -26.47
CA ALA A 197 10.97 -1.29 -25.92
C ALA A 197 11.66 -0.46 -24.82
N PRO A 198 11.32 0.84 -24.67
CA PRO A 198 11.87 1.69 -23.63
C PRO A 198 11.49 1.09 -22.26
N MET A 199 12.39 1.22 -21.29
CA MET A 199 12.22 0.75 -19.94
C MET A 199 10.87 1.22 -19.39
N SER A 200 9.90 0.35 -19.40
CA SER A 200 8.64 0.49 -18.73
C SER A 200 8.95 0.58 -17.24
N MET A 201 8.43 1.63 -16.61
CA MET A 201 8.41 1.79 -15.18
C MET A 201 8.00 0.47 -14.55
N SER A 202 8.91 -0.13 -13.80
CA SER A 202 8.61 -1.37 -13.10
C SER A 202 7.50 -1.06 -12.10
N ASN A 203 6.28 -1.38 -12.49
CA ASN A 203 5.24 -1.68 -11.54
C ASN A 203 5.86 -2.73 -10.62
N ARG A 204 6.22 -2.36 -9.39
CA ARG A 204 6.53 -3.32 -8.33
C ARG A 204 5.24 -4.08 -8.04
N SER A 205 4.87 -4.94 -8.99
CA SER A 205 3.72 -5.82 -8.86
C SER A 205 4.02 -6.83 -7.76
N THR A 206 3.24 -6.79 -6.68
CA THR A 206 2.84 -7.95 -5.86
C THR A 206 3.92 -9.00 -5.59
N GLY A 207 5.17 -8.60 -5.37
CA GLY A 207 6.22 -9.47 -4.85
C GLY A 207 6.26 -9.45 -3.32
N GLY A 208 5.16 -9.03 -2.67
CA GLY A 208 4.97 -9.16 -1.25
C GLY A 208 4.91 -10.63 -0.89
N ASP A 209 5.32 -10.94 0.30
CA ASP A 209 5.24 -12.27 0.89
C ASP A 209 3.91 -12.90 0.49
N SER A 210 3.94 -13.95 -0.36
CA SER A 210 2.73 -14.62 -0.88
C SER A 210 1.83 -15.17 0.24
N GLN A 211 2.30 -15.04 1.48
CA GLN A 211 1.64 -15.41 2.70
C GLN A 211 0.51 -14.44 3.10
N PHE A 212 0.53 -13.17 2.67
CA PHE A 212 -0.45 -12.17 3.10
C PHE A 212 -1.35 -11.73 1.95
N LYS A 213 -2.65 -11.66 2.24
CA LYS A 213 -3.66 -11.08 1.37
C LYS A 213 -4.19 -9.79 2.00
N HIS A 214 -4.15 -8.72 1.23
CA HIS A 214 -4.66 -7.41 1.64
C HIS A 214 -5.95 -7.09 0.90
N LEU A 215 -6.94 -6.57 1.63
CA LEU A 215 -8.24 -6.18 1.08
C LEU A 215 -8.61 -4.82 1.64
N SER A 216 -9.29 -4.00 0.85
CA SER A 216 -9.88 -2.75 1.32
C SER A 216 -11.37 -2.70 1.02
N LYS A 217 -12.09 -1.93 1.84
CA LYS A 217 -13.50 -1.65 1.66
C LYS A 217 -13.75 -0.17 1.97
N LEU A 218 -14.35 0.54 1.04
CA LEU A 218 -14.86 1.89 1.29
C LEU A 218 -16.09 1.76 2.21
N VAL A 219 -16.02 2.33 3.41
CA VAL A 219 -17.10 2.24 4.42
C VAL A 219 -17.88 3.53 4.56
N ALA A 220 -17.27 4.67 4.23
CA ALA A 220 -17.95 5.95 4.22
C ALA A 220 -17.39 6.87 3.12
N CYS A 221 -18.31 7.62 2.51
CA CYS A 221 -18.00 8.71 1.60
C CYS A 221 -18.83 9.92 2.04
N ILE A 222 -18.17 10.88 2.66
CA ILE A 222 -18.82 12.02 3.31
C ILE A 222 -18.60 13.24 2.43
N ASP A 223 -19.70 13.82 1.95
CA ASP A 223 -19.68 15.12 1.26
C ASP A 223 -19.47 16.23 2.28
N SER A 224 -18.30 16.88 2.23
CA SER A 224 -17.94 17.96 3.16
C SER A 224 -18.70 19.25 2.91
N LYS A 225 -19.45 19.35 1.79
CA LYS A 225 -20.08 20.57 1.29
C LYS A 225 -19.07 21.69 0.93
N HIS A 226 -17.81 21.33 0.82
CA HIS A 226 -16.71 22.21 0.40
C HIS A 226 -16.14 21.74 -0.94
N LEU A 227 -15.49 22.65 -1.66
CA LEU A 227 -14.87 22.33 -2.96
C LEU A 227 -13.58 21.52 -2.83
N ASP A 228 -12.94 21.58 -1.67
CA ASP A 228 -11.63 20.95 -1.44
C ASP A 228 -11.49 20.60 0.05
N VAL A 229 -11.03 19.40 0.36
CA VAL A 229 -10.79 18.95 1.72
C VAL A 229 -9.28 18.89 1.95
N TRP A 230 -8.76 19.87 2.68
CA TRP A 230 -7.34 20.08 2.87
C TRP A 230 -6.71 19.24 3.98
N GLN A 231 -7.51 18.86 4.98
CA GLN A 231 -6.98 18.12 6.15
C GLN A 231 -8.03 17.13 6.67
N VAL A 232 -7.57 15.95 7.05
CA VAL A 232 -8.34 14.93 7.73
C VAL A 232 -7.54 14.37 8.91
N GLY A 233 -8.22 13.89 9.94
CA GLY A 233 -7.55 13.31 11.09
C GLY A 233 -8.52 12.52 11.96
N PHE A 234 -8.01 11.44 12.57
CA PHE A 234 -8.72 10.71 13.61
C PHE A 234 -8.41 11.31 14.98
N SER A 235 -9.46 11.48 15.79
CA SER A 235 -9.28 11.91 17.19
C SER A 235 -8.83 10.74 18.06
N TYR A 236 -7.96 11.00 19.02
CA TYR A 236 -7.57 10.06 20.07
C TYR A 236 -8.69 9.79 21.10
N ALA A 237 -9.75 10.59 21.08
CA ALA A 237 -10.83 10.56 22.09
C ALA A 237 -11.88 9.44 21.82
N GLY A 238 -11.44 8.24 21.47
CA GLY A 238 -12.31 7.07 21.33
C GLY A 238 -12.48 6.25 22.59
N LYS A 239 -12.41 6.85 23.79
CA LYS A 239 -12.76 6.21 25.06
C LYS A 239 -13.84 7.02 25.76
N SER A 240 -15.06 6.69 25.51
CA SER A 240 -16.20 6.88 26.43
C SER A 240 -17.08 5.64 26.37
#